data_20c1dba5ca438e0e5b085c7981a19612
#
_entry.id   20c1dba5ca438e0e5b085c7981a19612
#
_cell.length_a   1.000
_cell.length_b   1.000
_cell.length_c   1.000
_cell.angle_alpha   90.00
_cell.angle_beta   90.00
_cell.angle_gamma   90.00
#
_symmetry.space_group_name_H-M   'P 1'
#
loop_
_entity.id
_entity.type
_entity.pdbx_description
1 polymer ?
#
loop_
_entity_poly.entity_id
_entity_poly.type
_entity_poly.pdbx_seq_one_letter_code
_entity_poly.pdbx_strand_id
1 'polypeptide(L)'
;IAKAGSMLGAGSVIVMDDTTCMVRALARIAHFYYEESCGQCTPCREGTGWLARVIHRIEHGEGRMEDLDLLVDMAGKIEGRTICALGDAAAMPVASFIRHFRDEFEYHIQQRRCRVATA
;
A
#
# COMPACT_ATOMS: atom_id res chain seq x y z
N ILE A 1 13.01 -17.07 6.19
CA ILE A 1 12.07 -16.06 5.65
C ILE A 1 12.82 -14.80 5.26
N ALA A 2 13.75 -14.34 6.11
CA ALA A 2 14.55 -13.15 5.79
C ALA A 2 15.40 -13.35 4.53
N LYS A 3 15.97 -14.53 4.32
CA LYS A 3 16.75 -14.84 3.12
C LYS A 3 15.91 -14.84 1.85
N ALA A 4 14.60 -15.05 1.97
CA ALA A 4 13.67 -14.97 0.84
C ALA A 4 13.20 -13.55 0.55
N GLY A 5 13.70 -12.57 1.29
CA GLY A 5 13.35 -11.17 1.10
C GLY A 5 12.07 -10.75 1.83
N SER A 6 11.65 -11.52 2.83
CA SER A 6 10.46 -11.23 3.61
C SER A 6 10.77 -11.24 5.11
N MET A 7 9.75 -11.23 5.94
CA MET A 7 9.89 -11.27 7.39
C MET A 7 8.79 -12.12 8.00
N LEU A 8 9.06 -12.70 9.17
CA LEU A 8 8.06 -13.51 9.87
C LEU A 8 6.86 -12.67 10.35
N GLY A 9 7.13 -11.48 10.84
CA GLY A 9 6.10 -10.63 11.41
C GLY A 9 5.32 -11.33 12.52
N ALA A 10 4.00 -11.27 12.44
CA ALA A 10 3.10 -11.96 13.38
C ALA A 10 2.90 -13.45 13.05
N GLY A 11 3.55 -13.95 12.02
CA GLY A 11 3.39 -15.34 11.57
C GLY A 11 2.15 -15.59 10.73
N SER A 12 1.44 -14.55 10.34
CA SER A 12 0.25 -14.67 9.50
C SER A 12 0.63 -14.82 8.03
N VAL A 13 -0.11 -15.66 7.33
CA VAL A 13 0.05 -15.85 5.88
C VAL A 13 -1.29 -15.64 5.20
N ILE A 14 -1.31 -14.74 4.22
CA ILE A 14 -2.50 -14.48 3.41
C ILE A 14 -2.23 -15.03 2.01
N VAL A 15 -2.99 -16.04 1.62
CA VAL A 15 -2.86 -16.65 0.29
C VAL A 15 -3.82 -15.94 -0.67
N MET A 16 -3.26 -15.43 -1.76
CA MET A 16 -4.04 -14.75 -2.80
C MET A 16 -3.70 -15.38 -4.14
N ASP A 17 -4.72 -15.70 -4.92
CA ASP A 17 -4.53 -16.26 -6.26
C ASP A 17 -4.55 -15.16 -7.32
N ASP A 18 -4.47 -15.57 -8.58
CA ASP A 18 -4.42 -14.64 -9.71
C ASP A 18 -5.75 -13.93 -10.01
N THR A 19 -6.82 -14.26 -9.28
CA THR A 19 -8.08 -13.52 -9.36
C THR A 19 -8.14 -12.34 -8.40
N THR A 20 -7.12 -12.17 -7.56
CA THR A 20 -7.06 -11.09 -6.58
C THR A 20 -6.37 -9.87 -7.19
N CYS A 21 -7.05 -8.73 -7.16
CA CYS A 21 -6.46 -7.46 -7.57
C CYS A 21 -5.52 -6.95 -6.49
N MET A 22 -4.23 -6.81 -6.80
CA MET A 22 -3.25 -6.32 -5.84
C MET A 22 -3.47 -4.85 -5.47
N VAL A 23 -3.99 -4.04 -6.38
CA VAL A 23 -4.31 -2.64 -6.06
C VAL A 23 -5.42 -2.57 -5.01
N ARG A 24 -6.47 -3.37 -5.19
CA ARG A 24 -7.57 -3.44 -4.24
C ARG A 24 -7.13 -4.00 -2.89
N ALA A 25 -6.29 -5.02 -2.90
CA ALA A 25 -5.73 -5.58 -1.66
C ALA A 25 -4.94 -4.53 -0.88
N LEU A 26 -4.08 -3.77 -1.56
CA LEU A 26 -3.32 -2.72 -0.91
C LEU A 26 -4.24 -1.59 -0.42
N ALA A 27 -5.27 -1.23 -1.17
CA ALA A 27 -6.22 -0.22 -0.74
C ALA A 27 -6.90 -0.61 0.58
N ARG A 28 -7.26 -1.88 0.71
CA ARG A 28 -7.87 -2.40 1.94
C ARG A 28 -6.90 -2.36 3.12
N ILE A 29 -5.66 -2.76 2.89
CA ILE A 29 -4.60 -2.75 3.91
C ILE A 29 -4.30 -1.31 4.37
N ALA A 30 -4.13 -0.40 3.42
CA ALA A 30 -3.80 0.99 3.73
C ALA A 30 -4.93 1.67 4.51
N HIS A 31 -6.17 1.40 4.14
CA HIS A 31 -7.32 1.92 4.87
C HIS A 31 -7.37 1.42 6.32
N PHE A 32 -7.10 0.14 6.51
CA PHE A 32 -7.04 -0.47 7.84
C PHE A 32 -5.99 0.24 8.72
N TYR A 33 -4.78 0.43 8.22
CA TYR A 33 -3.74 1.10 9.01
C TYR A 33 -4.05 2.56 9.29
N TYR A 34 -4.73 3.23 8.37
CA TYR A 34 -5.17 4.59 8.60
C TYR A 34 -6.18 4.65 9.76
N GLU A 35 -7.15 3.74 9.80
CA GLU A 35 -8.14 3.68 10.87
C GLU A 35 -7.53 3.30 12.22
N GLU A 36 -6.51 2.45 12.22
CA GLU A 36 -5.88 1.95 13.44
C GLU A 36 -4.79 2.88 13.99
N SER A 37 -4.42 3.93 13.27
CA SER A 37 -3.46 4.91 13.78
C SER A 37 -4.02 5.62 15.01
N CYS A 38 -3.23 5.64 16.10
CA CYS A 38 -3.64 6.34 17.31
C CYS A 38 -3.57 7.86 17.20
N GLY A 39 -2.92 8.38 16.14
CA GLY A 39 -2.80 9.81 15.89
C GLY A 39 -1.71 10.53 16.68
N GLN A 40 -0.85 9.80 17.39
CA GLN A 40 0.15 10.41 18.26
C GLN A 40 1.24 11.15 17.48
N CYS A 41 1.83 10.54 16.46
CA CYS A 41 2.93 11.14 15.72
C CYS A 41 2.53 11.50 14.29
N THR A 42 3.01 12.66 13.84
CA THR A 42 2.62 13.25 12.56
C THR A 42 2.85 12.34 11.36
N PRO A 43 4.00 11.67 11.20
CA PRO A 43 4.21 10.82 10.02
C PRO A 43 3.18 9.71 9.89
N CYS A 44 2.79 9.10 11.00
CA CYS A 44 1.75 8.06 11.00
C CYS A 44 0.36 8.68 10.85
N ARG A 45 0.02 9.67 11.68
CA ARG A 45 -1.32 10.27 11.68
C ARG A 45 -1.72 10.80 10.30
N GLU A 46 -0.84 11.58 9.68
CA GLU A 46 -1.13 12.20 8.39
C GLU A 46 -0.73 11.30 7.20
N GLY A 47 0.42 10.64 7.31
CA GLY A 47 0.98 9.84 6.23
C GLY A 47 0.12 8.64 5.87
N THR A 48 -0.41 7.92 6.84
CA THR A 48 -1.29 6.77 6.57
C THR A 48 -2.54 7.18 5.82
N GLY A 49 -3.11 8.34 6.15
CA GLY A 49 -4.26 8.87 5.42
C GLY A 49 -3.92 9.26 3.99
N TRP A 50 -2.75 9.85 3.78
CA TRP A 50 -2.29 10.19 2.42
C TRP A 50 -2.09 8.94 1.58
N LEU A 51 -1.42 7.93 2.12
CA LEU A 51 -1.24 6.65 1.43
C LEU A 51 -2.60 6.07 1.04
N ALA A 52 -3.51 5.99 1.98
CA ALA A 52 -4.84 5.43 1.74
C ALA A 52 -5.60 6.18 0.64
N ARG A 53 -5.56 7.52 0.66
CA ARG A 53 -6.27 8.34 -0.34
C ARG A 53 -5.68 8.19 -1.73
N VAL A 54 -4.36 8.17 -1.86
CA VAL A 54 -3.72 8.00 -3.18
C VAL A 54 -4.00 6.62 -3.75
N ILE A 55 -3.90 5.58 -2.93
CA ILE A 55 -4.18 4.20 -3.38
C ILE A 55 -5.65 4.05 -3.76
N HIS A 56 -6.56 4.63 -2.98
CA HIS A 56 -8.00 4.64 -3.29
C HIS A 56 -8.27 5.31 -4.64
N ARG A 57 -7.60 6.42 -4.92
CA ARG A 57 -7.72 7.11 -6.20
C ARG A 57 -7.28 6.23 -7.36
N ILE A 58 -6.16 5.51 -7.19
CA ILE A 58 -5.68 4.57 -8.21
C ILE A 58 -6.69 3.44 -8.43
N GLU A 59 -7.21 2.87 -7.35
CA GLU A 59 -8.18 1.78 -7.42
C GLU A 59 -9.45 2.19 -8.18
N HIS A 60 -9.89 3.44 -8.01
CA HIS A 60 -11.10 3.94 -8.64
C HIS A 60 -10.88 4.56 -10.04
N GLY A 61 -9.70 4.35 -10.63
CA GLY A 61 -9.43 4.78 -11.99
C GLY A 61 -9.09 6.25 -12.15
N GLU A 62 -8.81 6.93 -11.06
CA GLU A 62 -8.47 8.36 -11.05
C GLU A 62 -6.99 8.62 -10.75
N GLY A 63 -6.18 7.57 -10.74
CA GLY A 63 -4.76 7.67 -10.46
C GLY A 63 -3.96 8.25 -11.62
N ARG A 64 -2.78 8.74 -11.30
CA ARG A 64 -1.80 9.25 -12.26
C ARG A 64 -0.51 8.46 -12.12
N MET A 65 0.29 8.40 -13.20
CA MET A 65 1.54 7.64 -13.18
C MET A 65 2.51 8.16 -12.11
N GLU A 66 2.50 9.47 -11.85
CA GLU A 66 3.31 10.08 -10.80
C GLU A 66 2.93 9.59 -9.40
N ASP A 67 1.72 9.08 -9.23
CA ASP A 67 1.26 8.60 -7.92
C ASP A 67 2.07 7.41 -7.43
N LEU A 68 2.62 6.60 -8.32
CA LEU A 68 3.43 5.44 -7.92
C LEU A 68 4.72 5.87 -7.23
N ASP A 69 5.44 6.82 -7.81
CA ASP A 69 6.65 7.35 -7.22
C ASP A 69 6.34 8.16 -5.96
N LEU A 70 5.21 8.86 -5.95
CA LEU A 70 4.73 9.59 -4.78
C LEU A 70 4.47 8.64 -3.60
N LEU A 71 3.82 7.51 -3.85
CA LEU A 71 3.55 6.51 -2.81
C LEU A 71 4.85 5.95 -2.22
N VAL A 72 5.82 5.63 -3.06
CA VAL A 72 7.12 5.12 -2.60
C VAL A 72 7.84 6.19 -1.77
N ASP A 73 7.83 7.44 -2.21
CA ASP A 73 8.44 8.55 -1.49
C ASP A 73 7.76 8.77 -0.12
N MET A 74 6.43 8.79 -0.09
CA MET A 74 5.69 8.95 1.16
C MET A 74 5.94 7.79 2.13
N ALA A 75 5.95 6.56 1.63
CA ALA A 75 6.25 5.39 2.46
C ALA A 75 7.65 5.50 3.08
N GLY A 76 8.64 5.92 2.32
CA GLY A 76 9.99 6.13 2.81
C GLY A 76 10.11 7.23 3.85
N LYS A 77 9.21 8.20 3.82
CA LYS A 77 9.17 9.28 4.82
C LYS A 77 8.42 8.91 6.09
N ILE A 78 7.64 7.85 6.06
CA ILE A 78 6.94 7.32 7.23
C ILE A 78 7.81 6.28 7.95
N GLU A 79 8.41 5.37 7.18
CA GLU A 79 9.20 4.27 7.70
C GLU A 79 10.39 4.77 8.49
N GLY A 80 10.54 4.24 9.70
CA GLY A 80 11.63 4.61 10.61
C GLY A 80 11.48 5.96 11.29
N ARG A 81 10.34 6.64 11.12
CA ARG A 81 10.13 8.00 11.64
C ARG A 81 8.94 8.11 12.59
N THR A 82 8.41 6.98 13.03
CA THR A 82 7.26 6.93 13.93
C THR A 82 7.68 6.38 15.30
N ILE A 83 6.91 6.73 16.32
CA ILE A 83 7.22 6.32 17.70
C ILE A 83 7.08 4.79 17.86
N CYS A 84 6.08 4.21 17.23
CA CYS A 84 5.85 2.76 17.28
C CYS A 84 5.88 2.16 15.87
N ALA A 85 5.86 0.83 15.80
CA ALA A 85 5.99 0.10 14.56
C ALA A 85 4.77 0.17 13.65
N LEU A 86 3.66 0.79 14.07
CA LEU A 86 2.46 0.88 13.22
C LEU A 86 2.74 1.66 11.92
N GLY A 87 3.52 2.73 12.02
CA GLY A 87 3.91 3.50 10.83
C GLY A 87 4.73 2.66 9.84
N ASP A 88 5.67 1.88 10.35
CA ASP A 88 6.45 0.97 9.52
C ASP A 88 5.57 -0.10 8.88
N ALA A 89 4.66 -0.68 9.67
CA ALA A 89 3.72 -1.69 9.19
C ALA A 89 2.76 -1.15 8.12
N ALA A 90 2.46 0.14 8.16
CA ALA A 90 1.65 0.79 7.13
C ALA A 90 2.45 1.10 5.86
N ALA A 91 3.71 1.52 6.00
CA ALA A 91 4.56 1.95 4.90
C ALA A 91 5.16 0.78 4.11
N MET A 92 5.58 -0.28 4.78
CA MET A 92 6.25 -1.41 4.15
C MET A 92 5.40 -2.13 3.09
N PRO A 93 4.12 -2.41 3.34
CA PRO A 93 3.27 -3.01 2.29
C PRO A 93 3.15 -2.14 1.04
N VAL A 94 3.05 -0.83 1.19
CA VAL A 94 2.95 0.09 0.06
C VAL A 94 4.20 -0.03 -0.83
N ALA A 95 5.37 0.08 -0.25
CA ALA A 95 6.62 -0.04 -1.00
C ALA A 95 6.77 -1.42 -1.63
N SER A 96 6.43 -2.48 -0.90
CA SER A 96 6.54 -3.86 -1.36
C SER A 96 5.58 -4.18 -2.50
N PHE A 97 4.31 -3.79 -2.37
CA PHE A 97 3.31 -4.03 -3.42
C PHE A 97 3.71 -3.32 -4.72
N ILE A 98 4.14 -2.07 -4.64
CA ILE A 98 4.56 -1.32 -5.83
C ILE A 98 5.81 -1.96 -6.45
N ARG A 99 6.76 -2.40 -5.64
CA ARG A 99 7.97 -3.04 -6.15
C ARG A 99 7.67 -4.34 -6.89
N HIS A 100 6.77 -5.18 -6.36
CA HIS A 100 6.49 -6.50 -6.91
C HIS A 100 5.36 -6.53 -7.94
N PHE A 101 4.41 -5.60 -7.89
CA PHE A 101 3.22 -5.58 -8.73
C PHE A 101 3.03 -4.27 -9.45
N ARG A 102 4.12 -3.56 -9.74
CA ARG A 102 4.06 -2.25 -10.39
C ARG A 102 3.26 -2.27 -11.68
N ASP A 103 3.36 -3.34 -12.45
CA ASP A 103 2.63 -3.50 -13.71
C ASP A 103 1.11 -3.49 -13.52
N GLU A 104 0.60 -4.08 -12.44
CA GLU A 104 -0.83 -4.03 -12.12
C GLU A 104 -1.29 -2.62 -11.76
N PHE A 105 -0.47 -1.90 -10.99
CA PHE A 105 -0.78 -0.51 -10.66
C PHE A 105 -0.76 0.39 -11.89
N GLU A 106 0.22 0.20 -12.77
CA GLU A 106 0.29 0.94 -14.03
C GLU A 106 -0.92 0.64 -14.92
N TYR A 107 -1.35 -0.62 -14.99
CA TYR A 107 -2.54 -1.01 -15.74
C TYR A 107 -3.80 -0.30 -15.21
N HIS A 108 -4.00 -0.26 -13.89
CA HIS A 108 -5.11 0.46 -13.29
C HIS A 108 -5.13 1.94 -13.68
N ILE A 109 -3.95 2.55 -13.67
CA ILE A 109 -3.82 3.97 -14.00
C ILE A 109 -4.10 4.23 -15.48
N GLN A 110 -3.51 3.44 -16.36
CA GLN A 110 -3.62 3.62 -17.81
C GLN A 110 -5.00 3.25 -18.35
N GLN A 111 -5.55 2.13 -17.89
CA GLN A 111 -6.83 1.61 -18.37
C GLN A 111 -8.03 2.08 -17.54
N ARG A 112 -7.78 2.70 -16.41
CA ARG A 112 -8.79 3.19 -15.48
C ARG A 112 -9.74 2.10 -15.00
N ARG A 113 -9.26 0.87 -14.91
CA ARG A 113 -10.04 -0.28 -14.47
C ARG A 113 -9.12 -1.36 -13.91
N CYS A 114 -9.71 -2.28 -13.14
CA CYS A 114 -8.97 -3.42 -12.63
C CYS A 114 -8.66 -4.42 -13.74
N ARG A 115 -7.45 -4.98 -13.69
CA ARG A 115 -6.99 -5.99 -14.64
C ARG A 115 -7.72 -7.32 -14.46
N VAL A 116 -8.04 -7.69 -13.21
CA VAL A 116 -8.60 -9.00 -12.87
C VAL A 116 -10.08 -8.92 -12.47
N ALA A 117 -10.57 -7.76 -12.07
CA ALA A 117 -11.98 -7.62 -11.68
C ALA A 117 -12.86 -7.59 -12.93
N THR A 118 -13.92 -8.38 -12.91
CA THR A 118 -14.87 -8.50 -14.03
C THR A 118 -16.11 -7.63 -13.85
N ALA A 119 -16.22 -6.96 -12.72
CA ALA A 119 -17.39 -6.12 -12.45
C ALA A 119 -17.00 -4.90 -11.64
#